data_f481a5b4858b16c01bdc0759eece32b6
#
_entry.id   f481a5b4858b16c01bdc0759eece32b6
#
_cell.length_a   1.000
_cell.length_b   1.000
_cell.length_c   1.000
_cell.angle_alpha   90.00
_cell.angle_beta   90.00
_cell.angle_gamma   90.00
#
_symmetry.space_group_name_H-M   'P 1'
#
loop_
_entity.id
_entity.type
_entity.pdbx_description
1 polymer ?
#
loop_
_entity_poly.entity_id
_entity_poly.type
_entity_poly.pdbx_seq_one_letter_code
_entity_poly.pdbx_strand_id
1 'polypeptide(L)'
;MPNYDFFQHKQCEYFPCHQGADPETFSCLFCYCPLYALGDQCGGSFTYTQNGIKDCSKCLKPHRRENYGAICEKMAGIFEMAKKKP
;
A
#
# COMPACT_ATOMS: atom_id res chain seq x y z
N MET A 1 -21.04 -5.72 5.51
CA MET A 1 -19.59 -5.47 5.25
C MET A 1 -19.15 -4.25 6.01
N PRO A 2 -18.04 -4.32 6.72
CA PRO A 2 -17.51 -3.11 7.35
C PRO A 2 -17.07 -2.11 6.28
N ASN A 3 -17.11 -0.84 6.66
CA ASN A 3 -16.70 0.23 5.75
C ASN A 3 -15.30 0.77 6.04
N TYR A 4 -14.70 0.35 7.14
CA TYR A 4 -13.40 0.85 7.53
C TYR A 4 -12.24 0.26 6.72
N ASP A 5 -12.48 -0.86 6.01
CA ASP A 5 -11.44 -1.59 5.31
C ASP A 5 -11.38 -1.29 3.82
N PHE A 6 -12.16 -0.32 3.34
CA PHE A 6 -12.27 -0.07 1.90
C PHE A 6 -12.65 1.38 1.63
N PHE A 7 -11.94 2.00 0.69
CA PHE A 7 -12.24 3.36 0.25
C PHE A 7 -11.87 3.49 -1.22
N GLN A 8 -12.75 4.13 -2.01
CA GLN A 8 -12.47 4.42 -3.41
C GLN A 8 -12.59 5.91 -3.68
N HIS A 9 -11.57 6.49 -4.28
CA HIS A 9 -11.59 7.87 -4.76
C HIS A 9 -11.71 7.84 -6.27
N LYS A 10 -12.91 7.54 -6.77
CA LYS A 10 -13.15 7.37 -8.21
C LYS A 10 -12.96 8.63 -9.03
N GLN A 11 -13.01 9.78 -8.38
CA GLN A 11 -12.80 11.09 -9.05
C GLN A 11 -11.34 11.49 -9.12
N CYS A 12 -10.44 10.68 -8.55
CA CYS A 12 -9.01 10.93 -8.68
C CYS A 12 -8.60 10.82 -10.15
N GLU A 13 -7.78 11.77 -10.61
CA GLU A 13 -7.32 11.79 -12.02
C GLU A 13 -6.59 10.51 -12.40
N TYR A 14 -6.00 9.82 -11.43
CA TYR A 14 -5.21 8.62 -11.66
C TYR A 14 -5.95 7.31 -11.40
N PHE A 15 -7.23 7.37 -11.07
CA PHE A 15 -7.99 6.17 -10.70
C PHE A 15 -8.40 5.34 -11.93
N PRO A 16 -8.21 4.00 -11.93
CA PRO A 16 -7.34 3.26 -11.03
C PRO A 16 -5.87 3.48 -11.43
N CYS A 17 -5.03 3.79 -10.49
CA CYS A 17 -3.69 4.29 -10.78
C CYS A 17 -2.70 3.20 -11.17
N HIS A 18 -3.10 1.95 -11.20
CA HIS A 18 -2.27 0.84 -11.65
C HIS A 18 -2.93 0.11 -12.80
N GLN A 19 -2.14 -0.18 -13.82
CA GLN A 19 -2.62 -0.91 -14.98
C GLN A 19 -3.01 -2.34 -14.59
N GLY A 20 -4.12 -2.82 -15.13
CA GLY A 20 -4.61 -4.16 -14.84
C GLY A 20 -5.44 -4.28 -13.57
N ALA A 21 -5.65 -3.18 -12.85
CA ALA A 21 -6.48 -3.20 -11.65
C ALA A 21 -7.97 -3.24 -12.01
N ASP A 22 -8.76 -3.93 -11.17
CA ASP A 22 -10.21 -3.97 -11.31
C ASP A 22 -10.79 -2.74 -10.61
N PRO A 23 -11.41 -1.81 -11.35
CA PRO A 23 -11.93 -0.58 -10.74
C PRO A 23 -13.02 -0.82 -9.71
N GLU A 24 -13.72 -1.96 -9.76
CA GLU A 24 -14.77 -2.25 -8.80
C GLU A 24 -14.24 -2.63 -7.42
N THR A 25 -13.05 -3.22 -7.36
CA THR A 25 -12.45 -3.69 -6.10
C THR A 25 -11.21 -2.93 -5.71
N PHE A 26 -10.83 -1.92 -6.49
CA PHE A 26 -9.62 -1.13 -6.25
C PHE A 26 -9.80 -0.26 -5.01
N SER A 27 -8.98 -0.49 -3.98
CA SER A 27 -9.07 0.28 -2.74
C SER A 27 -8.01 1.38 -2.73
N CYS A 28 -8.45 2.59 -2.41
CA CYS A 28 -7.55 3.74 -2.26
C CYS A 28 -7.16 3.99 -0.80
N LEU A 29 -7.58 3.12 0.11
CA LEU A 29 -7.37 3.30 1.54
C LEU A 29 -5.89 3.42 1.90
N PHE A 30 -5.05 2.62 1.27
CA PHE A 30 -3.62 2.62 1.50
C PHE A 30 -2.86 3.14 0.28
N CYS A 31 -3.37 4.22 -0.32
CA CYS A 31 -2.84 4.78 -1.56
C CYS A 31 -1.33 5.02 -1.49
N TYR A 32 -0.84 5.54 -0.38
CA TYR A 32 0.59 5.82 -0.21
C TYR A 32 1.35 4.63 0.37
N CYS A 33 0.71 3.47 0.49
CA CYS A 33 1.28 2.25 1.04
C CYS A 33 2.04 2.49 2.34
N PRO A 34 1.37 2.34 3.49
CA PRO A 34 2.03 2.61 4.78
C PRO A 34 3.24 1.72 5.04
N LEU A 35 3.37 0.62 4.28
CA LEU A 35 4.49 -0.30 4.43
C LEU A 35 5.71 0.07 3.59
N TYR A 36 5.64 1.17 2.83
CA TYR A 36 6.74 1.60 1.97
C TYR A 36 8.05 1.72 2.74
N ALA A 37 7.99 2.26 3.94
CA ALA A 37 9.17 2.49 4.77
C ALA A 37 9.85 1.22 5.26
N LEU A 38 9.19 0.07 5.14
CA LEU A 38 9.77 -1.21 5.54
C LEU A 38 10.81 -1.73 4.52
N GLY A 39 10.95 -1.06 3.38
CA GLY A 39 11.91 -1.48 2.37
C GLY A 39 11.62 -2.89 1.89
N ASP A 40 12.60 -3.77 1.96
CA ASP A 40 12.46 -5.16 1.48
C ASP A 40 11.47 -5.97 2.30
N GLN A 41 11.10 -5.51 3.47
CA GLN A 41 10.25 -6.25 4.41
C GLN A 41 8.76 -5.97 4.22
N CYS A 42 8.39 -5.15 3.22
CA CYS A 42 6.99 -4.78 3.04
C CYS A 42 6.11 -5.91 2.51
N GLY A 43 6.71 -6.94 1.91
CA GLY A 43 5.98 -8.08 1.37
C GLY A 43 5.24 -7.82 0.08
N GLY A 44 5.45 -6.67 -0.55
CA GLY A 44 4.81 -6.32 -1.81
C GLY A 44 5.67 -6.61 -3.04
N SER A 45 5.16 -6.19 -4.19
CA SER A 45 5.88 -6.31 -5.47
C SER A 45 6.52 -4.97 -5.79
N PHE A 46 7.82 -4.92 -5.70
CA PHE A 46 8.55 -3.68 -5.90
C PHE A 46 9.89 -3.94 -6.59
N THR A 47 10.46 -2.87 -7.14
CA THR A 47 11.81 -2.88 -7.70
C THR A 47 12.54 -1.66 -7.16
N TYR A 48 13.82 -1.55 -7.49
CA TYR A 48 14.62 -0.38 -7.15
C TYR A 48 15.12 0.28 -8.42
N THR A 49 15.11 1.60 -8.43
CA THR A 49 15.71 2.36 -9.53
C THR A 49 17.22 2.30 -9.44
N GLN A 50 17.90 2.84 -10.47
CA GLN A 50 19.37 2.90 -10.46
C GLN A 50 19.92 3.65 -9.24
N ASN A 51 19.15 4.60 -8.73
CA ASN A 51 19.58 5.40 -7.58
C ASN A 51 19.18 4.79 -6.24
N GLY A 52 18.71 3.52 -6.25
CA GLY A 52 18.32 2.84 -5.03
C GLY A 52 16.97 3.28 -4.46
N ILE A 53 16.15 3.95 -5.25
CA ILE A 53 14.83 4.39 -4.83
C ILE A 53 13.85 3.25 -5.05
N LYS A 54 13.09 2.93 -4.00
CA LYS A 54 12.08 1.88 -4.07
C LYS A 54 10.93 2.31 -4.99
N ASP A 55 10.64 1.46 -5.98
CA ASP A 55 9.61 1.71 -6.98
C ASP A 55 8.48 0.70 -6.81
N CYS A 56 7.32 1.17 -6.35
CA CYS A 56 6.13 0.36 -6.14
C CYS A 56 5.05 0.58 -7.19
N SER A 57 5.40 1.18 -8.33
CA SER A 57 4.40 1.56 -9.34
C SER A 57 3.61 0.38 -9.90
N LYS A 58 4.14 -0.85 -9.79
CA LYS A 58 3.46 -2.06 -10.25
C LYS A 58 2.87 -2.88 -9.12
N CYS A 59 2.94 -2.40 -7.90
CA CYS A 59 2.44 -3.14 -6.73
C CYS A 59 0.97 -2.82 -6.50
N LEU A 60 0.10 -3.83 -6.62
CA LEU A 60 -1.34 -3.66 -6.39
C LEU A 60 -1.73 -4.05 -4.96
N LYS A 61 -0.80 -4.57 -4.17
CA LYS A 61 -1.11 -5.08 -2.83
C LYS A 61 -1.87 -4.09 -1.94
N PRO A 62 -1.47 -2.81 -1.84
CA PRO A 62 -2.20 -1.87 -0.98
C PRO A 62 -3.57 -1.51 -1.52
N HIS A 63 -3.84 -1.80 -2.80
CA HIS A 63 -5.11 -1.43 -3.43
C HIS A 63 -6.12 -2.57 -3.45
N ARG A 64 -5.77 -3.74 -2.93
CA ARG A 64 -6.68 -4.88 -2.86
C ARG A 64 -7.32 -4.93 -1.49
N ARG A 65 -8.65 -4.92 -1.47
CA ARG A 65 -9.41 -4.92 -0.23
C ARG A 65 -9.07 -6.13 0.65
N GLU A 66 -8.88 -7.28 0.03
CA GLU A 66 -8.58 -8.54 0.74
C GLU A 66 -7.27 -8.48 1.51
N ASN A 67 -6.39 -7.55 1.18
CA ASN A 67 -5.09 -7.41 1.84
C ASN A 67 -5.11 -6.48 3.05
N TYR A 68 -6.27 -5.94 3.41
CA TYR A 68 -6.38 -5.01 4.52
C TYR A 68 -5.77 -5.58 5.81
N GLY A 69 -6.18 -6.79 6.18
CA GLY A 69 -5.70 -7.42 7.42
C GLY A 69 -4.19 -7.66 7.40
N ALA A 70 -3.67 -8.14 6.26
CA ALA A 70 -2.23 -8.41 6.14
C ALA A 70 -1.41 -7.13 6.26
N ILE A 71 -1.90 -6.02 5.69
CA ILE A 71 -1.23 -4.74 5.79
C ILE A 71 -1.25 -4.25 7.23
N CYS A 72 -2.39 -4.36 7.90
CA CYS A 72 -2.51 -3.95 9.30
C CYS A 72 -1.56 -4.74 10.22
N GLU A 73 -1.38 -6.04 9.95
CA GLU A 73 -0.45 -6.85 10.72
C GLU A 73 0.99 -6.36 10.58
N LYS A 74 1.37 -5.96 9.37
CA LYS A 74 2.73 -5.48 9.13
C LYS A 74 2.96 -4.07 9.67
N MET A 75 1.91 -3.37 10.05
CA MET A 75 2.05 -2.04 10.67
C MET A 75 2.83 -2.10 11.99
N ALA A 76 2.92 -3.27 12.60
CA ALA A 76 3.76 -3.42 13.81
C ALA A 76 5.21 -2.97 13.55
N GLY A 77 5.74 -3.27 12.36
CA GLY A 77 7.08 -2.81 11.99
C GLY A 77 7.19 -1.30 11.89
N ILE A 78 6.13 -0.66 11.36
CA ILE A 78 6.09 0.80 11.27
C ILE A 78 6.00 1.41 12.65
N PHE A 79 5.19 0.83 13.54
CA PHE A 79 5.06 1.33 14.92
C PHE A 79 6.39 1.27 15.66
N GLU A 80 7.18 0.23 15.41
CA GLU A 80 8.52 0.15 16.00
C GLU A 80 9.42 1.28 15.52
N MET A 81 9.34 1.63 14.23
CA MET A 81 10.11 2.75 13.67
C MET A 81 9.70 4.08 14.27
N ALA A 82 8.44 4.20 14.68
CA ALA A 82 7.88 5.44 15.19
C ALA A 82 8.14 5.64 16.68
N LYS A 83 8.65 4.63 17.39
CA LYS A 83 8.91 4.75 18.83
C LYS A 83 9.99 5.79 19.08
N LYS A 84 9.80 6.53 20.18
CA LYS A 84 10.80 7.48 20.64
C LYS A 84 12.07 6.74 21.03
N LYS A 85 13.19 7.16 20.47
CA LYS A 85 14.48 6.57 20.77
C LYS A 85 15.06 7.17 22.06
N PRO A 86 15.77 6.36 22.89
CA PRO A 86 16.40 6.87 24.09
C PRO A 86 17.53 7.85 23.78
#